data_511d7f96087ef5bfab800025d53da5f0
#
_entry.id   511d7f96087ef5bfab800025d53da5f0
#
_cell.length_a   1.000
_cell.length_b   1.000
_cell.length_c   1.000
_cell.angle_alpha   90.00
_cell.angle_beta   90.00
_cell.angle_gamma   90.00
#
_symmetry.space_group_name_H-M   'P 1'
#
loop_
_entity.id
_entity.type
_entity.pdbx_description
1 polymer ?
#
loop_
_entity_poly.entity_id
_entity_poly.type
_entity_poly.pdbx_seq_one_letter_code
_entity_poly.pdbx_strand_id
1 'polypeptide(L)'
;MVIQHNIAAINSYRNLSINQNALSKNLEKLSSGYKINRAGDDAAGLAISETMRSQINGLNQAVNNANDAIGLIQTAEGAMTETHSMLQRMKTLTTQAANGTYTSTARGNIKAELDALNKEITRIATTTEFNGETPLKPATKDTPLTFFIGASADTTNAMTVEQKNMTAEELKVNDLKVSNTTAAFNSMASVDAAIEKVSTYRAQLGAAQNRLEHTVNNLKVTSENITSAESRIRDTDMADEITAYTKNNILLQAAQSMLSQSNAMPQGVLSMLQ
;
A
#
# COMPACT_ATOMS: atom_id res chain seq x y z
N MET A 1 63.88 29.78 -21.11
CA MET A 1 62.73 29.88 -20.19
C MET A 1 62.07 31.22 -20.41
N VAL A 2 60.73 31.24 -20.53
CA VAL A 2 59.99 32.48 -20.64
C VAL A 2 59.54 32.90 -19.24
N ILE A 3 60.03 34.01 -18.72
CA ILE A 3 59.80 34.47 -17.33
C ILE A 3 58.41 35.04 -17.16
N GLN A 4 57.89 35.71 -18.20
CA GLN A 4 56.56 36.37 -18.14
C GLN A 4 55.37 35.41 -18.18
N HIS A 5 55.54 34.18 -18.72
CA HIS A 5 54.47 33.18 -18.81
C HIS A 5 54.98 31.81 -18.40
N ASN A 6 54.69 31.42 -17.15
CA ASN A 6 55.04 30.10 -16.63
C ASN A 6 54.01 29.07 -17.07
N ILE A 7 54.19 28.51 -18.29
CA ILE A 7 53.26 27.48 -18.86
C ILE A 7 53.19 26.23 -17.99
N ALA A 8 54.27 25.85 -17.30
CA ALA A 8 54.30 24.69 -16.41
C ALA A 8 53.39 24.93 -15.17
N ALA A 9 53.43 26.12 -14.58
CA ALA A 9 52.54 26.48 -13.47
C ALA A 9 51.07 26.56 -13.91
N ILE A 10 50.78 27.10 -15.10
CA ILE A 10 49.42 27.15 -15.65
C ILE A 10 48.86 25.74 -15.87
N ASN A 11 49.67 24.82 -16.41
CA ASN A 11 49.24 23.42 -16.57
C ASN A 11 49.03 22.73 -15.22
N SER A 12 49.92 22.97 -14.24
CA SER A 12 49.79 22.41 -12.89
C SER A 12 48.52 22.96 -12.19
N TYR A 13 48.23 24.23 -12.34
CA TYR A 13 47.01 24.86 -11.81
C TYR A 13 45.73 24.29 -12.46
N ARG A 14 45.74 24.09 -13.76
CA ARG A 14 44.61 23.46 -14.47
C ARG A 14 44.36 22.02 -13.94
N ASN A 15 45.40 21.20 -13.78
CA ASN A 15 45.31 19.86 -13.24
C ASN A 15 44.82 19.85 -11.78
N LEU A 16 45.28 20.84 -10.97
CA LEU A 16 44.81 21.03 -9.60
C LEU A 16 43.28 21.32 -9.59
N SER A 17 42.82 22.24 -10.43
CA SER A 17 41.40 22.57 -10.53
C SER A 17 40.54 21.38 -11.00
N ILE A 18 41.02 20.56 -11.95
CA ILE A 18 40.34 19.37 -12.43
C ILE A 18 40.22 18.33 -11.28
N ASN A 19 41.31 18.09 -10.55
CA ASN A 19 41.32 17.13 -9.42
C ASN A 19 40.42 17.59 -8.26
N GLN A 20 40.39 18.91 -8.00
CA GLN A 20 39.52 19.50 -6.98
C GLN A 20 38.04 19.34 -7.34
N ASN A 21 37.67 19.56 -8.60
CA ASN A 21 36.32 19.37 -9.09
C ASN A 21 35.91 17.88 -9.05
N ALA A 22 36.83 16.97 -9.43
CA ALA A 22 36.60 15.54 -9.34
C ALA A 22 36.42 15.08 -7.88
N LEU A 23 37.26 15.59 -6.96
CA LEU A 23 37.13 15.29 -5.53
C LEU A 23 35.79 15.76 -4.96
N SER A 24 35.35 16.96 -5.33
CA SER A 24 34.05 17.51 -4.90
C SER A 24 32.88 16.66 -5.40
N LYS A 25 32.95 16.14 -6.64
CA LYS A 25 31.94 15.22 -7.19
C LYS A 25 31.92 13.89 -6.46
N ASN A 26 33.09 13.31 -6.14
CA ASN A 26 33.15 12.07 -5.37
C ASN A 26 32.58 12.26 -3.96
N LEU A 27 32.87 13.40 -3.31
CA LEU A 27 32.27 13.75 -2.01
C LEU A 27 30.74 13.88 -2.11
N GLU A 28 30.21 14.50 -3.16
CA GLU A 28 28.77 14.61 -3.38
C GLU A 28 28.12 13.23 -3.48
N LYS A 29 28.72 12.30 -4.26
CA LYS A 29 28.23 10.93 -4.42
C LYS A 29 28.33 10.10 -3.13
N LEU A 30 29.48 10.19 -2.42
CA LEU A 30 29.68 9.51 -1.16
C LEU A 30 28.71 10.00 -0.08
N SER A 31 28.43 11.30 -0.05
CA SER A 31 27.50 11.90 0.91
C SER A 31 26.06 11.56 0.64
N SER A 32 25.65 11.49 -0.64
CA SER A 32 24.26 11.18 -1.04
C SER A 32 23.99 9.67 -1.13
N GLY A 33 25.02 8.85 -1.39
CA GLY A 33 24.87 7.45 -1.74
C GLY A 33 24.42 7.21 -3.18
N TYR A 34 24.22 8.29 -3.97
CA TYR A 34 23.75 8.19 -5.34
C TYR A 34 24.83 8.52 -6.35
N LYS A 35 24.86 7.74 -7.43
CA LYS A 35 25.71 7.98 -8.61
C LYS A 35 25.21 9.17 -9.44
N ILE A 36 23.88 9.34 -9.51
CA ILE A 36 23.19 10.42 -10.24
C ILE A 36 22.53 11.35 -9.22
N ASN A 37 23.13 12.53 -9.01
CA ASN A 37 22.61 13.54 -8.09
C ASN A 37 21.92 14.68 -8.84
N ARG A 38 22.38 15.01 -10.03
CA ARG A 38 21.89 16.15 -10.82
C ARG A 38 21.54 15.69 -12.24
N ALA A 39 20.63 16.42 -12.88
CA ALA A 39 20.30 16.18 -14.28
C ALA A 39 21.52 16.28 -15.23
N GLY A 40 22.55 17.05 -14.82
CA GLY A 40 23.81 17.18 -15.56
C GLY A 40 24.71 15.94 -15.49
N ASP A 41 24.50 15.01 -14.57
CA ASP A 41 25.27 13.76 -14.46
C ASP A 41 24.76 12.71 -15.47
N ASP A 42 23.44 12.52 -15.49
CA ASP A 42 22.74 11.66 -16.46
C ASP A 42 21.24 12.04 -16.47
N ALA A 43 20.82 12.80 -17.46
CA ALA A 43 19.44 13.26 -17.58
C ALA A 43 18.46 12.11 -17.88
N ALA A 44 18.87 11.12 -18.66
CA ALA A 44 18.03 9.97 -19.00
C ALA A 44 17.86 9.04 -17.80
N GLY A 45 18.96 8.69 -17.11
CA GLY A 45 18.95 7.88 -15.90
C GLY A 45 18.15 8.53 -14.78
N LEU A 46 18.28 9.86 -14.60
CA LEU A 46 17.48 10.58 -13.60
C LEU A 46 15.98 10.52 -13.92
N ALA A 47 15.57 10.79 -15.17
CA ALA A 47 14.16 10.74 -15.57
C ALA A 47 13.55 9.33 -15.34
N ILE A 48 14.28 8.28 -15.69
CA ILE A 48 13.84 6.89 -15.47
C ILE A 48 13.73 6.61 -13.97
N SER A 49 14.74 6.97 -13.15
CA SER A 49 14.72 6.74 -11.71
C SER A 49 13.57 7.47 -11.00
N GLU A 50 13.30 8.73 -11.37
CA GLU A 50 12.17 9.49 -10.81
C GLU A 50 10.82 8.88 -11.20
N THR A 51 10.67 8.36 -12.42
CA THR A 51 9.48 7.60 -12.83
C THR A 51 9.33 6.32 -12.02
N MET A 52 10.42 5.56 -11.82
CA MET A 52 10.42 4.35 -10.99
C MET A 52 10.06 4.65 -9.53
N ARG A 53 10.61 5.74 -8.96
CA ARG A 53 10.27 6.18 -7.58
C ARG A 53 8.80 6.56 -7.46
N SER A 54 8.25 7.24 -8.46
CA SER A 54 6.81 7.52 -8.49
C SER A 54 5.98 6.23 -8.52
N GLN A 55 6.40 5.22 -9.30
CA GLN A 55 5.76 3.91 -9.34
C GLN A 55 5.88 3.17 -8.01
N ILE A 56 7.06 3.16 -7.38
CA ILE A 56 7.28 2.54 -6.05
C ILE A 56 6.34 3.17 -5.01
N ASN A 57 6.26 4.50 -4.98
CA ASN A 57 5.37 5.20 -4.05
C ASN A 57 3.90 4.87 -4.32
N GLY A 58 3.50 4.80 -5.59
CA GLY A 58 2.15 4.38 -5.98
C GLY A 58 1.84 2.94 -5.58
N LEU A 59 2.77 2.00 -5.80
CA LEU A 59 2.62 0.60 -5.40
C LEU A 59 2.53 0.44 -3.88
N ASN A 60 3.35 1.16 -3.12
CA ASN A 60 3.30 1.12 -1.66
C ASN A 60 1.96 1.66 -1.14
N GLN A 61 1.43 2.75 -1.74
CA GLN A 61 0.11 3.23 -1.38
C GLN A 61 -0.99 2.25 -1.79
N ALA A 62 -0.86 1.57 -2.94
CA ALA A 62 -1.79 0.53 -3.36
C ALA A 62 -1.81 -0.67 -2.38
N VAL A 63 -0.66 -1.05 -1.81
CA VAL A 63 -0.57 -2.06 -0.75
C VAL A 63 -1.31 -1.60 0.50
N ASN A 64 -1.17 -0.33 0.91
CA ASN A 64 -1.89 0.21 2.05
C ASN A 64 -3.41 0.21 1.79
N ASN A 65 -3.85 0.68 0.62
CA ASN A 65 -5.25 0.66 0.23
C ASN A 65 -5.85 -0.76 0.23
N ALA A 66 -5.08 -1.75 -0.23
CA ALA A 66 -5.50 -3.15 -0.21
C ALA A 66 -5.62 -3.69 1.22
N ASN A 67 -4.71 -3.33 2.12
CA ASN A 67 -4.80 -3.70 3.54
C ASN A 67 -6.01 -3.04 4.24
N ASP A 68 -6.31 -1.79 3.93
CA ASP A 68 -7.49 -1.10 4.44
C ASP A 68 -8.78 -1.77 3.95
N ALA A 69 -8.81 -2.19 2.68
CA ALA A 69 -9.91 -2.97 2.12
C ALA A 69 -10.09 -4.33 2.82
N ILE A 70 -8.98 -5.03 3.13
CA ILE A 70 -9.02 -6.27 3.92
C ILE A 70 -9.59 -6.00 5.31
N GLY A 71 -9.18 -4.93 5.99
CA GLY A 71 -9.71 -4.54 7.30
C GLY A 71 -11.21 -4.27 7.28
N LEU A 72 -11.71 -3.58 6.25
CA LEU A 72 -13.15 -3.36 6.05
C LEU A 72 -13.90 -4.68 5.85
N ILE A 73 -13.37 -5.58 4.98
CA ILE A 73 -13.98 -6.89 4.71
C ILE A 73 -14.04 -7.73 6.00
N GLN A 74 -12.96 -7.76 6.78
CA GLN A 74 -12.92 -8.50 8.05
C GLN A 74 -13.92 -7.95 9.08
N THR A 75 -14.09 -6.62 9.13
CA THR A 75 -15.10 -5.99 9.99
C THR A 75 -16.51 -6.42 9.57
N ALA A 76 -16.80 -6.39 8.28
CA ALA A 76 -18.08 -6.85 7.74
C ALA A 76 -18.30 -8.35 8.01
N GLU A 77 -17.29 -9.20 7.81
CA GLU A 77 -17.36 -10.64 8.05
C GLU A 77 -17.60 -10.97 9.52
N GLY A 78 -16.93 -10.27 10.45
CA GLY A 78 -17.17 -10.41 11.89
C GLY A 78 -18.63 -10.17 12.26
N ALA A 79 -19.21 -9.07 11.79
CA ALA A 79 -20.61 -8.75 11.99
C ALA A 79 -21.56 -9.77 11.34
N MET A 80 -21.21 -10.28 10.16
CA MET A 80 -21.99 -11.32 9.47
C MET A 80 -21.93 -12.67 10.19
N THR A 81 -20.86 -12.98 10.90
CA THR A 81 -20.74 -14.20 11.73
C THR A 81 -21.75 -14.16 12.88
N GLU A 82 -21.90 -13.02 13.56
CA GLU A 82 -22.91 -12.84 14.60
C GLU A 82 -24.33 -12.90 14.02
N THR A 83 -24.55 -12.25 12.87
CA THR A 83 -25.84 -12.33 12.15
C THR A 83 -26.19 -13.79 11.80
N HIS A 84 -25.23 -14.57 11.34
CA HIS A 84 -25.44 -15.99 11.03
C HIS A 84 -25.81 -16.80 12.27
N SER A 85 -25.15 -16.56 13.40
CA SER A 85 -25.44 -17.21 14.68
C SER A 85 -26.85 -16.91 15.17
N MET A 86 -27.29 -15.64 15.03
CA MET A 86 -28.67 -15.23 15.35
C MET A 86 -29.69 -15.89 14.43
N LEU A 87 -29.43 -15.98 13.14
CA LEU A 87 -30.32 -16.69 12.20
C LEU A 87 -30.42 -18.18 12.52
N GLN A 88 -29.34 -18.84 12.94
CA GLN A 88 -29.39 -20.23 13.41
C GLN A 88 -30.26 -20.37 14.68
N ARG A 89 -30.16 -19.41 15.61
CA ARG A 89 -31.04 -19.39 16.79
C ARG A 89 -32.50 -19.19 16.38
N MET A 90 -32.78 -18.29 15.43
CA MET A 90 -34.12 -18.10 14.88
C MET A 90 -34.66 -19.35 14.20
N LYS A 91 -33.81 -20.12 13.48
CA LYS A 91 -34.20 -21.42 12.91
C LYS A 91 -34.60 -22.40 14.00
N THR A 92 -33.85 -22.50 15.08
CA THR A 92 -34.18 -23.36 16.22
C THR A 92 -35.52 -22.98 16.84
N LEU A 93 -35.79 -21.68 17.05
CA LEU A 93 -37.02 -21.15 17.60
C LEU A 93 -38.24 -21.40 16.68
N THR A 94 -38.06 -21.20 15.37
CA THR A 94 -39.15 -21.47 14.40
C THR A 94 -39.45 -22.94 14.28
N THR A 95 -38.44 -23.84 14.36
CA THR A 95 -38.63 -25.29 14.42
C THR A 95 -39.36 -25.67 15.68
N GLN A 96 -39.01 -25.07 16.83
CA GLN A 96 -39.69 -25.29 18.10
C GLN A 96 -41.17 -24.88 18.04
N ALA A 97 -41.48 -23.70 17.45
CA ALA A 97 -42.82 -23.17 17.28
C ALA A 97 -43.68 -24.03 16.32
N ALA A 98 -43.03 -24.70 15.35
CA ALA A 98 -43.70 -25.62 14.42
C ALA A 98 -44.20 -26.91 15.07
N ASN A 99 -43.74 -27.24 16.28
CA ASN A 99 -44.19 -28.40 16.99
C ASN A 99 -45.60 -28.17 17.56
N GLY A 100 -46.55 -29.11 17.33
CA GLY A 100 -47.93 -29.05 17.74
C GLY A 100 -48.16 -29.08 19.27
N THR A 101 -47.16 -29.42 20.06
CA THR A 101 -47.26 -29.48 21.53
C THR A 101 -47.18 -28.13 22.22
N TYR A 102 -46.82 -27.06 21.48
CA TYR A 102 -46.71 -25.71 22.05
C TYR A 102 -48.06 -24.96 22.02
N THR A 103 -48.40 -24.39 23.19
CA THR A 103 -49.58 -23.53 23.34
C THR A 103 -49.41 -22.19 22.65
N SER A 104 -50.47 -21.44 22.40
CA SER A 104 -50.41 -20.12 21.81
C SER A 104 -49.63 -19.13 22.68
N THR A 105 -49.67 -19.25 24.01
CA THR A 105 -48.86 -18.44 24.93
C THR A 105 -47.39 -18.73 24.78
N ALA A 106 -46.99 -20.02 24.70
CA ALA A 106 -45.60 -20.43 24.49
C ALA A 106 -45.07 -19.89 23.13
N ARG A 107 -45.87 -19.99 22.07
CA ARG A 107 -45.53 -19.41 20.76
C ARG A 107 -45.42 -17.90 20.82
N GLY A 108 -46.20 -17.21 21.65
CA GLY A 108 -46.08 -15.78 21.90
C GLY A 108 -44.75 -15.40 22.51
N ASN A 109 -44.23 -16.17 23.45
CA ASN A 109 -42.90 -15.97 24.03
C ASN A 109 -41.79 -16.19 22.98
N ILE A 110 -41.93 -17.24 22.15
CA ILE A 110 -40.99 -17.47 21.02
C ILE A 110 -41.00 -16.29 20.05
N LYS A 111 -42.17 -15.74 19.72
CA LYS A 111 -42.29 -14.56 18.86
C LYS A 111 -41.60 -13.34 19.45
N ALA A 112 -41.71 -13.11 20.75
CA ALA A 112 -40.99 -11.98 21.39
C ALA A 112 -39.46 -12.13 21.29
N GLU A 113 -38.91 -13.36 21.43
CA GLU A 113 -37.49 -13.63 21.22
C GLU A 113 -37.08 -13.41 19.74
N LEU A 114 -37.88 -13.90 18.78
CA LEU A 114 -37.65 -13.67 17.35
C LEU A 114 -37.63 -12.16 17.01
N ASP A 115 -38.55 -11.38 17.59
CA ASP A 115 -38.60 -9.92 17.38
C ASP A 115 -37.38 -9.21 18.00
N ALA A 116 -36.87 -9.69 19.13
CA ALA A 116 -35.65 -9.17 19.72
C ALA A 116 -34.42 -9.47 18.84
N LEU A 117 -34.31 -10.68 18.31
CA LEU A 117 -33.24 -11.07 17.39
C LEU A 117 -33.30 -10.25 16.07
N ASN A 118 -34.48 -9.99 15.52
CA ASN A 118 -34.66 -9.16 14.34
C ASN A 118 -34.17 -7.72 14.55
N LYS A 119 -34.47 -7.15 15.73
CA LYS A 119 -33.98 -5.80 16.08
C LYS A 119 -32.46 -5.81 16.19
N GLU A 120 -31.88 -6.85 16.75
CA GLU A 120 -30.43 -6.96 16.93
C GLU A 120 -29.71 -7.15 15.59
N ILE A 121 -30.22 -7.98 14.67
CA ILE A 121 -29.71 -8.11 13.30
C ILE A 121 -29.69 -6.74 12.60
N THR A 122 -30.79 -6.01 12.70
CA THR A 122 -30.88 -4.67 12.10
C THR A 122 -29.94 -3.69 12.77
N ARG A 123 -29.78 -3.76 14.10
CA ARG A 123 -28.82 -2.95 14.84
C ARG A 123 -27.39 -3.22 14.37
N ILE A 124 -26.96 -4.47 14.30
CA ILE A 124 -25.62 -4.85 13.84
C ILE A 124 -25.39 -4.33 12.41
N ALA A 125 -26.33 -4.55 11.50
CA ALA A 125 -26.21 -4.09 10.12
C ALA A 125 -26.08 -2.56 10.01
N THR A 126 -26.68 -1.79 10.96
CA THR A 126 -26.64 -0.32 10.94
C THR A 126 -25.50 0.29 11.71
N THR A 127 -24.99 -0.40 12.74
CA THR A 127 -23.93 0.12 13.62
C THR A 127 -22.54 -0.40 13.25
N THR A 128 -22.45 -1.42 12.39
CA THR A 128 -21.15 -1.87 11.89
C THR A 128 -20.65 -0.85 10.88
N GLU A 129 -19.64 -0.11 11.29
CA GLU A 129 -18.99 0.88 10.45
C GLU A 129 -17.47 0.68 10.44
N PHE A 130 -16.86 1.09 9.36
CA PHE A 130 -15.41 1.16 9.20
C PHE A 130 -15.08 2.54 8.59
N ASN A 131 -14.46 3.42 9.38
CA ASN A 131 -14.12 4.79 8.98
C ASN A 131 -15.33 5.60 8.43
N GLY A 132 -16.52 5.43 9.04
CA GLY A 132 -17.77 6.12 8.63
C GLY A 132 -18.53 5.44 7.49
N GLU A 133 -17.99 4.40 6.86
CA GLU A 133 -18.68 3.58 5.87
C GLU A 133 -19.38 2.40 6.52
N THR A 134 -20.65 2.16 6.14
CA THR A 134 -21.47 1.05 6.66
C THR A 134 -21.59 -0.06 5.61
N PRO A 135 -20.69 -1.08 5.62
CA PRO A 135 -20.62 -2.08 4.57
C PRO A 135 -21.85 -3.00 4.48
N LEU A 136 -22.61 -3.12 5.59
CA LEU A 136 -23.79 -4.00 5.69
C LEU A 136 -25.12 -3.25 5.49
N LYS A 137 -25.10 -1.94 5.41
CA LYS A 137 -26.25 -1.10 5.08
C LYS A 137 -25.81 0.10 4.25
N PRO A 138 -25.51 -0.09 2.97
CA PRO A 138 -25.11 1.01 2.10
C PRO A 138 -26.24 2.06 2.01
N ALA A 139 -25.86 3.33 1.94
CA ALA A 139 -26.80 4.46 1.84
C ALA A 139 -27.62 4.40 0.55
N THR A 140 -27.04 3.88 -0.51
CA THR A 140 -27.69 3.64 -1.81
C THR A 140 -27.62 2.15 -2.11
N LYS A 141 -28.74 1.57 -2.54
CA LYS A 141 -28.81 0.14 -2.84
C LYS A 141 -27.80 -0.23 -3.95
N ASP A 142 -27.01 -1.27 -3.69
CA ASP A 142 -26.09 -1.88 -4.66
C ASP A 142 -24.95 -0.98 -5.19
N THR A 143 -24.47 -0.02 -4.41
CA THR A 143 -23.26 0.73 -4.76
C THR A 143 -22.01 -0.11 -4.40
N PRO A 144 -21.20 -0.54 -5.38
CA PRO A 144 -19.98 -1.26 -5.07
C PRO A 144 -18.94 -0.32 -4.45
N LEU A 145 -18.28 -0.78 -3.41
CA LEU A 145 -17.04 -0.14 -2.93
C LEU A 145 -15.91 -0.43 -3.91
N THR A 146 -15.25 0.62 -4.35
CA THR A 146 -14.13 0.53 -5.29
C THR A 146 -12.83 0.83 -4.55
N PHE A 147 -11.94 -0.14 -4.51
CA PHE A 147 -10.61 -0.01 -3.95
C PHE A 147 -9.59 0.13 -5.07
N PHE A 148 -8.81 1.20 -5.04
CA PHE A 148 -7.75 1.43 -6.01
C PHE A 148 -6.47 0.75 -5.53
N ILE A 149 -6.05 -0.30 -6.24
CA ILE A 149 -4.96 -1.22 -5.86
C ILE A 149 -3.84 -1.27 -6.93
N GLY A 150 -3.56 -0.15 -7.59
CA GLY A 150 -2.52 -0.04 -8.60
C GLY A 150 -1.77 1.29 -8.56
N ALA A 151 -0.66 1.37 -9.29
CA ALA A 151 0.19 2.57 -9.35
C ALA A 151 -0.18 3.54 -10.48
N SER A 152 -1.02 3.13 -11.43
CA SER A 152 -1.41 3.94 -12.60
C SER A 152 -2.92 4.15 -12.65
N ALA A 153 -3.36 5.29 -13.18
CA ALA A 153 -4.77 5.66 -13.32
C ALA A 153 -5.48 4.83 -14.41
N ASP A 154 -5.48 3.51 -14.26
CA ASP A 154 -6.20 2.58 -15.12
C ASP A 154 -7.34 1.94 -14.32
N THR A 155 -8.50 1.84 -14.93
CA THR A 155 -9.69 1.21 -14.34
C THR A 155 -9.49 -0.27 -14.00
N THR A 156 -8.55 -0.95 -14.67
CA THR A 156 -8.14 -2.34 -14.37
C THR A 156 -7.47 -2.47 -12.99
N ASN A 157 -6.94 -1.38 -12.45
CA ASN A 157 -6.34 -1.32 -11.12
C ASN A 157 -7.37 -1.08 -10.00
N ALA A 158 -8.64 -1.04 -10.33
CA ALA A 158 -9.73 -0.90 -9.38
C ALA A 158 -10.37 -2.26 -9.09
N MET A 159 -10.41 -2.65 -7.83
CA MET A 159 -11.15 -3.81 -7.37
C MET A 159 -12.46 -3.37 -6.74
N THR A 160 -13.56 -3.89 -7.22
CA THR A 160 -14.90 -3.61 -6.70
C THR A 160 -15.37 -4.73 -5.78
N VAL A 161 -15.92 -4.36 -4.63
CA VAL A 161 -16.59 -5.28 -3.70
C VAL A 161 -18.04 -4.82 -3.57
N GLU A 162 -18.98 -5.71 -3.87
CA GLU A 162 -20.40 -5.41 -3.73
C GLU A 162 -20.77 -5.23 -2.25
N GLN A 163 -21.41 -4.11 -1.93
CA GLN A 163 -22.07 -3.93 -0.65
C GLN A 163 -23.48 -4.48 -0.75
N LYS A 164 -23.92 -5.21 0.29
CA LYS A 164 -25.28 -5.73 0.35
C LYS A 164 -25.96 -5.31 1.64
N ASN A 165 -27.21 -4.90 1.52
CA ASN A 165 -28.03 -4.60 2.70
C ASN A 165 -28.39 -5.91 3.41
N MET A 166 -27.94 -6.05 4.66
CA MET A 166 -28.13 -7.25 5.51
C MET A 166 -29.04 -6.95 6.70
N THR A 167 -29.93 -5.96 6.59
CA THR A 167 -30.97 -5.72 7.60
C THR A 167 -32.01 -6.83 7.60
N ALA A 168 -32.71 -7.00 8.71
CA ALA A 168 -33.77 -8.00 8.84
C ALA A 168 -34.89 -7.85 7.80
N GLU A 169 -35.12 -6.64 7.31
CA GLU A 169 -36.08 -6.33 6.25
C GLU A 169 -35.65 -6.93 4.90
N GLU A 170 -34.39 -6.68 4.45
CA GLU A 170 -33.88 -7.21 3.18
C GLU A 170 -33.65 -8.73 3.23
N LEU A 171 -33.35 -9.26 4.41
CA LEU A 171 -33.29 -10.70 4.66
C LEU A 171 -34.67 -11.34 4.72
N LYS A 172 -35.77 -10.54 4.76
CA LYS A 172 -37.17 -11.00 4.86
C LYS A 172 -37.46 -11.79 6.13
N VAL A 173 -36.81 -11.43 7.23
CA VAL A 173 -37.02 -12.06 8.55
C VAL A 173 -37.74 -11.13 9.55
N ASN A 174 -38.10 -9.90 9.15
CA ASN A 174 -38.74 -8.91 10.01
C ASN A 174 -40.16 -9.28 10.44
N ASP A 175 -40.93 -10.03 9.63
CA ASP A 175 -42.33 -10.39 9.93
C ASP A 175 -42.51 -11.93 9.97
N LEU A 176 -41.75 -12.60 10.81
CA LEU A 176 -41.90 -14.04 11.03
C LEU A 176 -43.13 -14.31 11.87
N LYS A 177 -44.02 -15.17 11.38
CA LYS A 177 -45.29 -15.54 12.05
C LYS A 177 -45.14 -16.94 12.60
N VAL A 178 -45.40 -17.09 13.91
CA VAL A 178 -45.33 -18.38 14.61
C VAL A 178 -46.63 -18.68 15.38
N SER A 179 -47.74 -18.05 14.98
CA SER A 179 -49.04 -18.19 15.63
C SER A 179 -49.61 -19.61 15.53
N ASN A 180 -49.33 -20.30 14.45
CA ASN A 180 -49.74 -21.70 14.22
C ASN A 180 -48.60 -22.47 13.53
N THR A 181 -48.75 -23.80 13.42
CA THR A 181 -47.77 -24.70 12.84
C THR A 181 -47.42 -24.36 11.39
N THR A 182 -48.42 -24.04 10.57
CA THR A 182 -48.25 -23.68 9.15
C THR A 182 -47.47 -22.35 8.99
N ALA A 183 -47.80 -21.34 9.79
CA ALA A 183 -47.09 -20.07 9.80
C ALA A 183 -45.64 -20.25 10.26
N ALA A 184 -45.39 -21.11 11.24
CA ALA A 184 -44.04 -21.44 11.70
C ALA A 184 -43.21 -22.14 10.61
N PHE A 185 -43.80 -23.03 9.80
CA PHE A 185 -43.14 -23.65 8.65
C PHE A 185 -42.74 -22.62 7.58
N ASN A 186 -43.66 -21.69 7.24
CA ASN A 186 -43.32 -20.63 6.30
C ASN A 186 -42.21 -19.72 6.82
N SER A 187 -42.25 -19.40 8.12
CA SER A 187 -41.19 -18.61 8.77
C SER A 187 -39.84 -19.34 8.78
N MET A 188 -39.83 -20.65 8.96
CA MET A 188 -38.62 -21.46 8.88
C MET A 188 -37.98 -21.41 7.47
N ALA A 189 -38.79 -21.53 6.42
CA ALA A 189 -38.33 -21.38 5.05
C ALA A 189 -37.71 -19.97 4.77
N SER A 190 -38.31 -18.92 5.34
CA SER A 190 -37.78 -17.56 5.24
C SER A 190 -36.41 -17.42 5.95
N VAL A 191 -36.26 -18.04 7.13
CA VAL A 191 -34.98 -18.06 7.86
C VAL A 191 -33.94 -18.86 7.10
N ASP A 192 -34.28 -20.00 6.50
CA ASP A 192 -33.35 -20.79 5.69
C ASP A 192 -32.85 -20.00 4.48
N ALA A 193 -33.74 -19.29 3.79
CA ALA A 193 -33.37 -18.40 2.70
C ALA A 193 -32.46 -17.24 3.16
N ALA A 194 -32.69 -16.71 4.36
CA ALA A 194 -31.81 -15.69 4.94
C ALA A 194 -30.42 -16.23 5.27
N ILE A 195 -30.32 -17.43 5.83
CA ILE A 195 -29.04 -18.11 6.10
C ILE A 195 -28.27 -18.33 4.81
N GLU A 196 -28.93 -18.75 3.73
CA GLU A 196 -28.30 -18.94 2.43
C GLU A 196 -27.74 -17.63 1.86
N LYS A 197 -28.51 -16.52 1.93
CA LYS A 197 -28.06 -15.18 1.51
C LYS A 197 -26.83 -14.72 2.29
N VAL A 198 -26.87 -14.84 3.62
CA VAL A 198 -25.75 -14.49 4.50
C VAL A 198 -24.51 -15.32 4.18
N SER A 199 -24.67 -16.64 4.01
CA SER A 199 -23.58 -17.55 3.67
C SER A 199 -22.97 -17.23 2.30
N THR A 200 -23.79 -16.94 1.29
CA THR A 200 -23.34 -16.54 -0.05
C THR A 200 -22.56 -15.22 0.01
N TYR A 201 -23.05 -14.25 0.75
CA TYR A 201 -22.34 -12.97 0.88
C TYR A 201 -21.01 -13.12 1.62
N ARG A 202 -20.96 -13.91 2.70
CA ARG A 202 -19.71 -14.24 3.38
C ARG A 202 -18.70 -14.92 2.46
N ALA A 203 -19.17 -15.84 1.61
CA ALA A 203 -18.29 -16.49 0.62
C ALA A 203 -17.74 -15.49 -0.40
N GLN A 204 -18.54 -14.50 -0.83
CA GLN A 204 -18.08 -13.40 -1.70
C GLN A 204 -17.03 -12.52 -1.01
N LEU A 205 -17.24 -12.16 0.27
CA LEU A 205 -16.28 -11.39 1.05
C LEU A 205 -14.96 -12.15 1.23
N GLY A 206 -15.01 -13.44 1.56
CA GLY A 206 -13.83 -14.30 1.68
C GLY A 206 -13.06 -14.44 0.35
N ALA A 207 -13.77 -14.59 -0.77
CA ALA A 207 -13.15 -14.61 -2.09
C ALA A 207 -12.48 -13.26 -2.42
N ALA A 208 -13.11 -12.14 -2.07
CA ALA A 208 -12.54 -10.80 -2.24
C ALA A 208 -11.28 -10.61 -1.38
N GLN A 209 -11.31 -11.07 -0.11
CA GLN A 209 -10.13 -11.02 0.76
C GLN A 209 -8.95 -11.81 0.17
N ASN A 210 -9.17 -13.06 -0.26
CA ASN A 210 -8.13 -13.87 -0.88
C ASN A 210 -7.53 -13.20 -2.12
N ARG A 211 -8.36 -12.58 -2.95
CA ARG A 211 -7.90 -11.83 -4.12
C ARG A 211 -7.04 -10.63 -3.71
N LEU A 212 -7.43 -9.88 -2.68
CA LEU A 212 -6.65 -8.75 -2.16
C LEU A 212 -5.30 -9.22 -1.60
N GLU A 213 -5.25 -10.32 -0.85
CA GLU A 213 -4.01 -10.88 -0.31
C GLU A 213 -3.04 -11.28 -1.44
N HIS A 214 -3.52 -11.93 -2.49
CA HIS A 214 -2.71 -12.22 -3.66
C HIS A 214 -2.24 -10.97 -4.38
N THR A 215 -3.08 -9.94 -4.47
CA THR A 215 -2.72 -8.65 -5.05
C THR A 215 -1.64 -7.96 -4.21
N VAL A 216 -1.78 -7.92 -2.88
CA VAL A 216 -0.76 -7.37 -1.97
C VAL A 216 0.60 -8.05 -2.17
N ASN A 217 0.61 -9.37 -2.26
CA ASN A 217 1.84 -10.12 -2.50
C ASN A 217 2.48 -9.78 -3.86
N ASN A 218 1.66 -9.68 -4.92
CA ASN A 218 2.13 -9.29 -6.25
C ASN A 218 2.69 -7.86 -6.27
N LEU A 219 1.98 -6.91 -5.65
CA LEU A 219 2.41 -5.51 -5.57
C LEU A 219 3.74 -5.37 -4.80
N LYS A 220 3.93 -6.12 -3.71
CA LYS A 220 5.19 -6.13 -2.95
C LYS A 220 6.34 -6.65 -3.80
N VAL A 221 6.18 -7.77 -4.49
CA VAL A 221 7.21 -8.32 -5.38
C VAL A 221 7.53 -7.35 -6.52
N THR A 222 6.51 -6.72 -7.09
CA THR A 222 6.69 -5.72 -8.15
C THR A 222 7.45 -4.50 -7.61
N SER A 223 7.08 -3.98 -6.44
CA SER A 223 7.78 -2.86 -5.78
C SER A 223 9.24 -3.18 -5.50
N GLU A 224 9.53 -4.40 -5.02
CA GLU A 224 10.91 -4.87 -4.76
C GLU A 224 11.74 -4.94 -6.05
N ASN A 225 11.18 -5.48 -7.12
CA ASN A 225 11.85 -5.55 -8.42
C ASN A 225 12.15 -4.16 -8.99
N ILE A 226 11.19 -3.24 -8.91
CA ILE A 226 11.38 -1.86 -9.38
C ILE A 226 12.41 -1.14 -8.51
N THR A 227 12.38 -1.33 -7.19
CA THR A 227 13.38 -0.77 -6.26
C THR A 227 14.77 -1.30 -6.58
N SER A 228 14.92 -2.60 -6.85
CA SER A 228 16.19 -3.18 -7.29
C SER A 228 16.67 -2.62 -8.63
N ALA A 229 15.76 -2.35 -9.56
CA ALA A 229 16.09 -1.74 -10.85
C ALA A 229 16.48 -0.25 -10.68
N GLU A 230 15.79 0.50 -9.85
CA GLU A 230 16.10 1.90 -9.54
C GLU A 230 17.47 2.00 -8.85
N SER A 231 17.77 1.13 -7.90
CA SER A 231 19.07 1.04 -7.22
C SER A 231 20.23 0.85 -8.23
N ARG A 232 20.08 -0.03 -9.21
CA ARG A 232 21.11 -0.21 -10.26
C ARG A 232 21.34 1.03 -11.12
N ILE A 233 20.33 1.89 -11.27
CA ILE A 233 20.45 3.13 -12.05
C ILE A 233 21.07 4.23 -11.21
N ARG A 234 20.61 4.43 -9.99
CA ARG A 234 20.87 5.62 -9.19
C ARG A 234 21.88 5.44 -8.08
N ASP A 235 21.97 4.27 -7.45
CA ASP A 235 22.87 4.05 -6.33
C ASP A 235 24.32 3.96 -6.78
N THR A 236 25.23 4.42 -5.91
CA THR A 236 26.67 4.32 -6.15
C THR A 236 27.27 3.11 -5.44
N ASP A 237 28.28 2.49 -6.05
CA ASP A 237 29.14 1.55 -5.34
C ASP A 237 30.09 2.36 -4.45
N MET A 238 29.89 2.24 -3.13
CA MET A 238 30.67 2.98 -2.14
C MET A 238 32.15 2.56 -2.15
N ALA A 239 32.47 1.31 -2.47
CA ALA A 239 33.86 0.84 -2.48
C ALA A 239 34.64 1.46 -3.64
N ASP A 240 34.04 1.48 -4.81
CA ASP A 240 34.63 2.10 -6.00
C ASP A 240 34.76 3.62 -5.81
N GLU A 241 33.74 4.28 -5.26
CA GLU A 241 33.74 5.73 -5.06
C GLU A 241 34.74 6.18 -3.98
N ILE A 242 34.93 5.41 -2.89
CA ILE A 242 35.98 5.68 -1.88
C ILE A 242 37.36 5.52 -2.50
N THR A 243 37.54 4.52 -3.36
CA THR A 243 38.81 4.34 -4.07
C THR A 243 39.10 5.52 -5.00
N ALA A 244 38.11 5.98 -5.76
CA ALA A 244 38.21 7.16 -6.61
C ALA A 244 38.48 8.43 -5.81
N TYR A 245 37.79 8.61 -4.68
CA TYR A 245 38.03 9.72 -3.74
C TYR A 245 39.45 9.74 -3.21
N THR A 246 39.95 8.60 -2.73
CA THR A 246 41.32 8.48 -2.20
C THR A 246 42.34 8.79 -3.27
N LYS A 247 42.16 8.25 -4.48
CA LYS A 247 43.02 8.55 -5.63
C LYS A 247 43.07 10.05 -5.93
N ASN A 248 41.88 10.70 -6.02
CA ASN A 248 41.80 12.13 -6.35
C ASN A 248 42.36 13.01 -5.22
N ASN A 249 42.26 12.59 -3.97
CA ASN A 249 42.88 13.27 -2.82
C ASN A 249 44.41 13.23 -2.91
N ILE A 250 45.00 12.05 -3.22
CA ILE A 250 46.45 11.92 -3.43
C ILE A 250 46.89 12.77 -4.62
N LEU A 251 46.16 12.74 -5.72
CA LEU A 251 46.45 13.56 -6.90
C LEU A 251 46.36 15.06 -6.61
N LEU A 252 45.41 15.50 -5.76
CA LEU A 252 45.30 16.88 -5.31
C LEU A 252 46.56 17.33 -4.55
N GLN A 253 47.01 16.50 -3.58
CA GLN A 253 48.23 16.78 -2.80
C GLN A 253 49.48 16.83 -3.72
N ALA A 254 49.56 15.89 -4.66
CA ALA A 254 50.65 15.87 -5.63
C ALA A 254 50.62 17.10 -6.54
N ALA A 255 49.42 17.50 -7.04
CA ALA A 255 49.27 18.70 -7.88
C ALA A 255 49.62 19.99 -7.14
N GLN A 256 49.29 20.09 -5.84
CA GLN A 256 49.71 21.25 -5.02
C GLN A 256 51.24 21.32 -4.88
N SER A 257 51.89 20.17 -4.65
CA SER A 257 53.37 20.09 -4.54
C SER A 257 54.02 20.45 -5.86
N MET A 258 53.50 19.93 -6.98
CA MET A 258 53.97 20.27 -8.33
C MET A 258 53.77 21.73 -8.70
N LEU A 259 52.65 22.35 -8.29
CA LEU A 259 52.42 23.76 -8.50
C LEU A 259 53.43 24.61 -7.71
N SER A 260 53.68 24.28 -6.46
CA SER A 260 54.70 24.93 -5.61
C SER A 260 56.11 24.84 -6.26
N GLN A 261 56.49 23.62 -6.70
CA GLN A 261 57.75 23.38 -7.37
C GLN A 261 57.87 24.19 -8.72
N SER A 262 56.81 24.22 -9.50
CA SER A 262 56.76 24.94 -10.76
C SER A 262 56.86 26.47 -10.56
N ASN A 263 56.35 27.00 -9.45
CA ASN A 263 56.48 28.41 -9.09
C ASN A 263 57.88 28.76 -8.55
N ALA A 264 58.56 27.79 -7.91
CA ALA A 264 59.93 27.98 -7.39
C ALA A 264 61.00 27.97 -8.51
N MET A 265 60.80 27.24 -9.62
CA MET A 265 61.75 27.14 -10.71
C MET A 265 62.21 28.50 -11.33
N PRO A 266 61.32 29.44 -11.66
CA PRO A 266 61.71 30.75 -12.16
C PRO A 266 62.49 31.59 -11.15
N GLN A 267 62.17 31.45 -9.85
CA GLN A 267 62.88 32.17 -8.78
C GLN A 267 64.30 31.70 -8.60
N GLY A 268 64.54 30.38 -8.71
CA GLY A 268 65.90 29.82 -8.67
C GLY A 268 66.79 30.27 -9.83
N VAL A 269 66.22 30.47 -11.02
CA VAL A 269 66.97 31.00 -12.16
C VAL A 269 67.26 32.51 -11.98
N LEU A 270 66.32 33.27 -11.41
CA LEU A 270 66.51 34.68 -11.12
C LEU A 270 67.62 34.91 -10.08
N SER A 271 67.71 34.01 -9.06
CA SER A 271 68.78 34.05 -8.03
C SER A 271 70.15 33.69 -8.58
N MET A 272 70.25 32.94 -9.70
CA MET A 272 71.52 32.67 -10.39
C MET A 272 71.98 33.78 -11.33
N LEU A 273 71.11 34.73 -11.65
CA LEU A 273 71.37 35.87 -12.51
C LEU A 273 71.71 37.15 -11.72
N GLN A 274 71.56 37.11 -10.40
CA GLN A 274 71.99 38.14 -9.45
C GLN A 274 73.36 37.77 -8.86
#